data_04a0c3914d67e49982b68c6864796c40
#
_entry.id   04a0c3914d67e49982b68c6864796c40
#
_cell.length_a   1.000
_cell.length_b   1.000
_cell.length_c   1.000
_cell.angle_alpha   90.00
_cell.angle_beta   90.00
_cell.angle_gamma   90.00
#
_symmetry.space_group_name_H-M   'P 1'
#
loop_
_entity.id
_entity.type
_entity.pdbx_description
1 polymer ?
#
loop_
_entity_poly.entity_id
_entity_poly.type
_entity_poly.pdbx_seq_one_letter_code
_entity_poly.pdbx_strand_id
1 'polypeptide(L)'
;MTKEHPGHLVVGVDGTAEGDAALAFALDEAARSGDSVQVVTVWHPVVPALSYPVLPVGATPEDHEALRGSAAALQQEALKRVPAPPGVQVSMRVVEGTPGPVLVDAARDARVLVIGSRALGALRAALLGSVSRYCAHHAGVPVVVVPAVQQSRRPDMPAVQRSGAATTS
;
A
#
# COMPACT_ATOMS: atom_id res chain seq x y z
N MET A 1 15.92 -0.29 32.31
CA MET A 1 14.84 0.18 31.38
C MET A 1 15.53 0.53 30.08
N THR A 2 15.52 -0.41 29.14
CA THR A 2 16.03 -0.19 27.80
C THR A 2 15.05 0.79 27.12
N LYS A 3 15.46 2.01 26.85
CA LYS A 3 14.77 2.87 25.89
C LYS A 3 14.88 2.19 24.54
N GLU A 4 13.88 1.41 24.17
CA GLU A 4 13.74 0.99 22.80
C GLU A 4 13.67 2.27 21.97
N HIS A 5 14.62 2.43 21.07
CA HIS A 5 14.54 3.50 20.08
C HIS A 5 13.27 3.23 19.28
N PRO A 6 12.42 4.25 19.04
CA PRO A 6 11.25 4.03 18.22
C PRO A 6 11.71 3.45 16.88
N GLY A 7 11.13 2.32 16.54
CA GLY A 7 11.37 1.68 15.26
C GLY A 7 10.75 2.47 14.12
N HIS A 8 10.88 1.98 12.91
CA HIS A 8 10.13 2.53 11.79
C HIS A 8 9.47 1.41 10.98
N LEU A 9 8.32 1.72 10.43
CA LEU A 9 7.63 0.88 9.45
C LEU A 9 7.90 1.43 8.05
N VAL A 10 8.04 0.51 7.09
CA VAL A 10 8.07 0.88 5.67
C VAL A 10 6.77 0.48 5.03
N VAL A 11 6.14 1.38 4.27
CA VAL A 11 4.92 1.07 3.51
C VAL A 11 5.09 1.43 2.05
N GLY A 12 4.75 0.48 1.17
CA GLY A 12 4.69 0.68 -0.27
C GLY A 12 3.36 1.26 -0.70
N VAL A 13 3.39 2.40 -1.42
CA VAL A 13 2.20 3.10 -1.92
C VAL A 13 2.33 3.32 -3.43
N ASP A 14 1.29 2.95 -4.17
CA ASP A 14 1.25 2.98 -5.63
C ASP A 14 0.00 3.67 -6.21
N GLY A 15 -0.78 4.35 -5.37
CA GLY A 15 -1.99 5.06 -5.74
C GLY A 15 -3.24 4.18 -5.88
N THR A 16 -3.15 2.90 -5.57
CA THR A 16 -4.29 1.99 -5.55
C THR A 16 -5.02 2.02 -4.20
N ALA A 17 -6.26 1.54 -4.16
CA ALA A 17 -7.02 1.40 -2.92
C ALA A 17 -6.33 0.43 -1.93
N GLU A 18 -5.62 -0.57 -2.44
CA GLU A 18 -4.82 -1.50 -1.64
C GLU A 18 -3.60 -0.81 -1.03
N GLY A 19 -2.97 0.09 -1.78
CA GLY A 19 -1.89 0.94 -1.27
C GLY A 19 -2.38 1.90 -0.18
N ASP A 20 -3.55 2.48 -0.34
CA ASP A 20 -4.18 3.33 0.69
C ASP A 20 -4.55 2.52 1.94
N ALA A 21 -5.06 1.29 1.79
CA ALA A 21 -5.34 0.40 2.92
C ALA A 21 -4.06 -0.01 3.67
N ALA A 22 -2.97 -0.28 2.93
CA ALA A 22 -1.66 -0.56 3.52
C ALA A 22 -1.12 0.65 4.29
N LEU A 23 -1.27 1.86 3.74
CA LEU A 23 -0.89 3.11 4.41
C LEU A 23 -1.69 3.32 5.71
N ALA A 24 -3.01 3.13 5.67
CA ALA A 24 -3.86 3.23 6.85
C ALA A 24 -3.42 2.26 7.94
N PHE A 25 -3.19 0.99 7.59
CA PHE A 25 -2.68 -0.01 8.54
C PHE A 25 -1.34 0.40 9.15
N ALA A 26 -0.38 0.86 8.33
CA ALA A 26 0.94 1.26 8.82
C ALA A 26 0.88 2.45 9.78
N LEU A 27 0.05 3.45 9.47
CA LEU A 27 -0.15 4.63 10.32
C LEU A 27 -0.83 4.28 11.65
N ASP A 28 -1.85 3.42 11.63
CA ASP A 28 -2.52 2.94 12.85
C ASP A 28 -1.58 2.11 13.72
N GLU A 29 -0.75 1.27 13.13
CA GLU A 29 0.24 0.48 13.87
C GLU A 29 1.31 1.37 14.47
N ALA A 30 1.82 2.36 13.72
CA ALA A 30 2.79 3.32 14.21
C ALA A 30 2.24 4.15 15.39
N ALA A 31 0.97 4.57 15.32
CA ALA A 31 0.32 5.29 16.41
C ALA A 31 0.24 4.46 17.71
N ARG A 32 0.07 3.13 17.58
CA ARG A 32 0.01 2.22 18.74
C ARG A 32 1.38 1.89 19.32
N SER A 33 2.39 1.77 18.47
CA SER A 33 3.75 1.35 18.87
C SER A 33 4.69 2.51 19.20
N GLY A 34 4.35 3.74 18.80
CA GLY A 34 5.23 4.90 18.91
C GLY A 34 6.32 4.94 17.83
N ASP A 35 6.17 4.16 16.77
CA ASP A 35 7.10 4.10 15.64
C ASP A 35 6.86 5.26 14.65
N SER A 36 7.81 5.45 13.73
CA SER A 36 7.63 6.30 12.56
C SER A 36 7.23 5.49 11.33
N VAL A 37 6.76 6.16 10.28
CA VAL A 37 6.39 5.53 9.01
C VAL A 37 7.22 6.13 7.87
N GLN A 38 7.86 5.29 7.09
CA GLN A 38 8.46 5.65 5.81
C GLN A 38 7.56 5.19 4.67
N VAL A 39 7.00 6.15 3.95
CA VAL A 39 6.19 5.91 2.75
C VAL A 39 7.11 5.84 1.54
N VAL A 40 7.07 4.72 0.81
CA VAL A 40 7.89 4.49 -0.37
C VAL A 40 7.02 4.33 -1.60
N THR A 41 7.25 5.16 -2.61
CA THR A 41 6.68 5.00 -3.95
C THR A 41 7.79 4.70 -4.93
N VAL A 42 7.62 3.65 -5.69
CA VAL A 42 8.59 3.21 -6.68
C VAL A 42 8.08 3.54 -8.07
N TRP A 43 8.92 4.17 -8.86
CA TRP A 43 8.66 4.47 -10.25
C TRP A 43 9.76 3.89 -11.15
N HIS A 44 9.43 3.64 -12.39
CA HIS A 44 10.41 3.23 -13.39
C HIS A 44 10.04 3.89 -14.73
N PRO A 45 11.03 4.27 -15.54
CA PRO A 45 10.76 4.73 -16.89
C PRO A 45 10.14 3.58 -17.67
N VAL A 46 8.85 3.70 -18.00
CA VAL A 46 8.19 2.77 -18.92
C VAL A 46 8.60 3.20 -20.32
N VAL A 47 9.46 2.43 -20.95
CA VAL A 47 9.59 2.48 -22.41
C VAL A 47 8.38 1.72 -22.95
N PRO A 48 7.40 2.36 -23.60
CA PRO A 48 6.32 1.64 -24.25
C PRO A 48 6.96 0.67 -25.25
N ALA A 49 6.78 -0.63 -25.04
CA ALA A 49 7.10 -1.63 -26.04
C ALA A 49 6.07 -1.48 -27.17
N LEU A 50 6.30 -0.52 -28.06
CA LEU A 50 5.63 -0.45 -29.34
C LEU A 50 6.09 -1.67 -30.15
N SER A 51 5.14 -2.43 -30.65
CA SER A 51 5.28 -3.71 -31.37
C SER A 51 5.96 -3.59 -32.74
N TYR A 52 6.91 -2.71 -32.91
CA TYR A 52 7.78 -2.58 -34.07
C TYR A 52 9.22 -2.34 -33.63
N PRO A 53 10.24 -2.78 -34.39
CA PRO A 53 11.63 -2.58 -34.06
C PRO A 53 12.02 -1.10 -34.26
N VAL A 54 11.56 -0.25 -33.37
CA VAL A 54 12.09 1.08 -33.18
C VAL A 54 13.13 0.97 -32.09
N LEU A 55 14.36 1.42 -32.40
CA LEU A 55 15.42 1.55 -31.40
C LEU A 55 14.82 2.25 -30.17
N PRO A 56 15.08 1.75 -28.94
CA PRO A 56 14.60 2.41 -27.76
C PRO A 56 15.15 3.83 -27.72
N VAL A 57 14.31 4.80 -27.99
CA VAL A 57 14.62 6.20 -27.67
C VAL A 57 14.64 6.23 -26.16
N GLY A 58 15.82 6.34 -25.55
CA GLY A 58 15.97 6.42 -24.11
C GLY A 58 15.10 7.56 -23.57
N ALA A 59 14.45 7.34 -22.43
CA ALA A 59 13.73 8.39 -21.74
C ALA A 59 14.65 9.58 -21.51
N THR A 60 14.17 10.79 -21.82
CA THR A 60 14.96 12.01 -21.63
C THR A 60 15.07 12.36 -20.14
N PRO A 61 16.03 13.19 -19.73
CA PRO A 61 16.08 13.68 -18.34
C PRO A 61 14.78 14.36 -17.91
N GLU A 62 14.08 15.05 -18.82
CA GLU A 62 12.79 15.67 -18.57
C GLU A 62 11.69 14.62 -18.30
N ASP A 63 11.70 13.50 -19.03
CA ASP A 63 10.79 12.39 -18.82
C ASP A 63 10.99 11.75 -17.42
N HIS A 64 12.24 11.59 -17.00
CA HIS A 64 12.58 11.10 -15.68
C HIS A 64 12.07 12.01 -14.56
N GLU A 65 12.26 13.33 -14.70
CA GLU A 65 11.80 14.30 -13.72
C GLU A 65 10.26 14.35 -13.67
N ALA A 66 9.58 14.28 -14.80
CA ALA A 66 8.12 14.23 -14.88
C ALA A 66 7.55 12.97 -14.20
N LEU A 67 8.15 11.81 -14.42
CA LEU A 67 7.74 10.55 -13.79
C LEU A 67 7.98 10.57 -12.28
N ARG A 68 9.13 11.06 -11.85
CA ARG A 68 9.45 11.25 -10.43
C ARG A 68 8.48 12.23 -9.76
N GLY A 69 8.18 13.34 -10.41
CA GLY A 69 7.21 14.32 -9.95
C GLY A 69 5.81 13.72 -9.81
N SER A 70 5.39 12.91 -10.77
CA SER A 70 4.11 12.19 -10.72
C SER A 70 4.05 11.21 -9.54
N ALA A 71 5.14 10.47 -9.28
CA ALA A 71 5.22 9.56 -8.16
C ALA A 71 5.19 10.29 -6.81
N ALA A 72 5.83 11.47 -6.72
CA ALA A 72 5.77 12.31 -5.53
C ALA A 72 4.36 12.87 -5.28
N ALA A 73 3.69 13.32 -6.33
CA ALA A 73 2.30 13.79 -6.26
C ALA A 73 1.36 12.68 -5.77
N LEU A 74 1.55 11.45 -6.28
CA LEU A 74 0.79 10.27 -5.87
C LEU A 74 0.94 9.99 -4.38
N GLN A 75 2.14 10.09 -3.82
CA GLN A 75 2.40 9.96 -2.40
C GLN A 75 1.64 11.02 -1.56
N GLN A 76 1.71 12.27 -2.00
CA GLN A 76 1.02 13.37 -1.33
C GLN A 76 -0.49 13.18 -1.34
N GLU A 77 -1.06 12.77 -2.48
CA GLU A 77 -2.49 12.48 -2.60
C GLU A 77 -2.92 11.30 -1.71
N ALA A 78 -2.09 10.25 -1.60
CA ALA A 78 -2.36 9.15 -0.68
C ALA A 78 -2.44 9.63 0.77
N LEU A 79 -1.50 10.49 1.22
CA LEU A 79 -1.50 11.05 2.57
C LEU A 79 -2.65 12.05 2.82
N LYS A 80 -3.20 12.68 1.78
CA LYS A 80 -4.43 13.48 1.91
C LYS A 80 -5.66 12.59 2.12
N ARG A 81 -5.74 11.44 1.43
CA ARG A 81 -6.82 10.48 1.60
C ARG A 81 -6.72 9.71 2.92
N VAL A 82 -5.51 9.44 3.36
CA VAL A 82 -5.21 8.70 4.60
C VAL A 82 -4.26 9.55 5.45
N PRO A 83 -4.79 10.52 6.20
CA PRO A 83 -3.96 11.42 6.99
C PRO A 83 -3.31 10.70 8.17
N ALA A 84 -2.07 11.08 8.48
CA ALA A 84 -1.37 10.53 9.62
C ALA A 84 -2.02 10.96 10.94
N PRO A 85 -2.19 10.04 11.91
CA PRO A 85 -2.64 10.39 13.25
C PRO A 85 -1.68 11.36 13.93
N PRO A 86 -2.18 12.19 14.87
CA PRO A 86 -1.32 13.08 15.65
C PRO A 86 -0.18 12.32 16.35
N GLY A 87 1.04 12.85 16.25
CA GLY A 87 2.23 12.27 16.88
C GLY A 87 2.96 11.23 16.04
N VAL A 88 2.41 10.72 14.96
CA VAL A 88 3.09 9.81 14.04
C VAL A 88 4.00 10.61 13.09
N GLN A 89 5.29 10.32 13.12
CA GLN A 89 6.24 10.90 12.19
C GLN A 89 6.19 10.15 10.85
N VAL A 90 6.04 10.89 9.76
CA VAL A 90 5.98 10.32 8.40
C VAL A 90 7.10 10.91 7.56
N SER A 91 7.87 10.04 6.93
CA SER A 91 8.85 10.41 5.90
C SER A 91 8.42 9.84 4.55
N MET A 92 8.81 10.50 3.45
CA MET A 92 8.44 10.12 2.09
C MET A 92 9.68 9.88 1.25
N ARG A 93 9.70 8.78 0.51
CA ARG A 93 10.75 8.47 -0.47
C ARG A 93 10.13 8.06 -1.80
N VAL A 94 10.64 8.67 -2.85
CA VAL A 94 10.34 8.30 -4.25
C VAL A 94 11.62 7.71 -4.83
N VAL A 95 11.55 6.46 -5.28
CA VAL A 95 12.74 5.69 -5.70
C VAL A 95 12.51 5.14 -7.11
N GLU A 96 13.51 5.29 -7.96
CA GLU A 96 13.52 4.65 -9.26
C GLU A 96 13.93 3.18 -9.13
N GLY A 97 13.23 2.30 -9.83
CA GLY A 97 13.60 0.88 -9.87
C GLY A 97 12.42 -0.08 -9.95
N THR A 98 12.71 -1.34 -9.70
CA THR A 98 11.69 -2.40 -9.64
C THR A 98 11.06 -2.45 -8.23
N PRO A 99 9.73 -2.42 -8.10
CA PRO A 99 9.07 -2.27 -6.79
C PRO A 99 9.50 -3.29 -5.72
N GLY A 100 9.51 -4.57 -6.04
CA GLY A 100 9.87 -5.61 -5.07
C GLY A 100 11.25 -5.42 -4.44
N PRO A 101 12.33 -5.41 -5.24
CA PRO A 101 13.68 -5.17 -4.76
C PRO A 101 13.84 -3.85 -3.99
N VAL A 102 13.28 -2.76 -4.50
CA VAL A 102 13.37 -1.43 -3.84
C VAL A 102 12.70 -1.44 -2.47
N LEU A 103 11.51 -2.05 -2.33
CA LEU A 103 10.80 -2.13 -1.06
C LEU A 103 11.53 -3.01 -0.05
N VAL A 104 12.09 -4.13 -0.49
CA VAL A 104 12.91 -5.01 0.37
C VAL A 104 14.16 -4.28 0.86
N ASP A 105 14.83 -3.54 -0.03
CA ASP A 105 16.00 -2.74 0.34
C ASP A 105 15.66 -1.62 1.32
N ALA A 106 14.57 -0.90 1.07
CA ALA A 106 14.09 0.17 1.94
C ALA A 106 13.72 -0.34 3.35
N ALA A 107 13.31 -1.60 3.46
CA ALA A 107 12.85 -2.19 4.72
C ALA A 107 13.94 -2.92 5.51
N ARG A 108 15.21 -2.91 5.10
CA ARG A 108 16.28 -3.69 5.75
C ARG A 108 16.40 -3.48 7.26
N ASP A 109 16.25 -2.23 7.69
CA ASP A 109 16.36 -1.84 9.09
C ASP A 109 14.99 -1.48 9.70
N ALA A 110 13.91 -1.79 8.99
CA ALA A 110 12.55 -1.54 9.45
C ALA A 110 12.08 -2.64 10.40
N ARG A 111 11.14 -2.31 11.28
CA ARG A 111 10.46 -3.30 12.11
C ARG A 111 9.52 -4.19 11.29
N VAL A 112 8.88 -3.63 10.28
CA VAL A 112 7.96 -4.35 9.39
C VAL A 112 7.84 -3.63 8.05
N LEU A 113 7.67 -4.42 6.98
CA LEU A 113 7.28 -3.95 5.64
C LEU A 113 5.79 -4.16 5.44
N VAL A 114 5.06 -3.09 5.10
CA VAL A 114 3.62 -3.13 4.84
C VAL A 114 3.35 -2.87 3.36
N ILE A 115 2.56 -3.70 2.72
CA ILE A 115 2.22 -3.59 1.30
C ILE A 115 0.78 -3.99 1.05
N GLY A 116 0.17 -3.41 0.02
CA GLY A 116 -1.15 -3.84 -0.44
C GLY A 116 -1.11 -5.18 -1.19
N SER A 117 -2.16 -5.98 -1.05
CA SER A 117 -2.36 -7.13 -1.90
C SER A 117 -2.98 -6.65 -3.21
N ARG A 118 -2.21 -6.58 -4.30
CA ARG A 118 -2.79 -6.23 -5.59
C ARG A 118 -3.58 -7.41 -6.14
N ALA A 119 -4.89 -7.38 -6.01
CA ALA A 119 -5.79 -8.25 -6.73
C ALA A 119 -6.14 -7.60 -8.09
N LEU A 120 -5.34 -7.84 -9.11
CA LEU A 120 -5.70 -7.48 -10.48
C LEU A 120 -6.92 -8.34 -10.91
N GLY A 121 -8.09 -7.69 -10.96
CA GLY A 121 -9.28 -8.21 -11.64
C GLY A 121 -9.99 -9.37 -10.93
N ALA A 122 -11.10 -9.79 -11.49
CA ALA A 122 -12.15 -10.69 -11.03
C ALA A 122 -11.77 -12.13 -10.58
N LEU A 123 -10.51 -12.46 -10.40
CA LEU A 123 -10.09 -13.74 -9.82
C LEU A 123 -9.92 -13.61 -8.31
N ARG A 124 -11.04 -13.76 -7.63
CA ARG A 124 -11.27 -13.66 -6.18
C ARG A 124 -10.66 -14.80 -5.36
N ALA A 125 -9.54 -15.36 -5.72
CA ALA A 125 -8.98 -16.46 -4.94
C ALA A 125 -7.46 -16.28 -4.80
N ALA A 126 -7.02 -15.77 -3.66
CA ALA A 126 -5.75 -16.12 -2.98
C ALA A 126 -4.44 -15.94 -3.77
N LEU A 127 -4.34 -15.03 -4.75
CA LEU A 127 -3.06 -14.80 -5.40
C LEU A 127 -2.47 -13.46 -4.95
N LEU A 128 -1.39 -13.54 -4.19
CA LEU A 128 -0.50 -12.41 -3.92
C LEU A 128 -0.02 -11.80 -5.24
N GLY A 129 -0.08 -10.48 -5.37
CA GLY A 129 0.51 -9.78 -6.50
C GLY A 129 2.01 -10.06 -6.62
N SER A 130 2.60 -9.77 -7.77
CA SER A 130 4.03 -10.02 -8.02
C SER A 130 4.93 -9.34 -6.97
N VAL A 131 4.64 -8.10 -6.61
CA VAL A 131 5.37 -7.34 -5.58
C VAL A 131 5.22 -7.98 -4.21
N SER A 132 3.98 -8.29 -3.79
CA SER A 132 3.71 -8.89 -2.48
C SER A 132 4.38 -10.26 -2.35
N ARG A 133 4.35 -11.06 -3.39
CA ARG A 133 5.05 -12.34 -3.43
C ARG A 133 6.56 -12.17 -3.34
N TYR A 134 7.12 -11.23 -4.10
CA TYR A 134 8.56 -10.96 -4.04
C TYR A 134 8.99 -10.54 -2.64
N CYS A 135 8.31 -9.59 -2.04
CA CYS A 135 8.60 -9.10 -0.68
C CYS A 135 8.50 -10.23 0.36
N ALA A 136 7.44 -11.05 0.29
CA ALA A 136 7.27 -12.17 1.21
C ALA A 136 8.38 -13.22 1.14
N HIS A 137 9.05 -13.38 -0.02
CA HIS A 137 10.16 -14.31 -0.19
C HIS A 137 11.53 -13.73 0.13
N HIS A 138 11.72 -12.41 -0.02
CA HIS A 138 13.05 -11.81 0.00
C HIS A 138 13.28 -10.80 1.13
N ALA A 139 12.23 -10.34 1.82
CA ALA A 139 12.41 -9.43 2.94
C ALA A 139 13.06 -10.13 4.13
N GLY A 140 14.05 -9.48 4.73
CA GLY A 140 14.68 -9.91 5.98
C GLY A 140 13.88 -9.52 7.24
N VAL A 141 12.73 -8.87 7.07
CA VAL A 141 11.84 -8.40 8.14
C VAL A 141 10.43 -8.96 7.92
N PRO A 142 9.56 -8.97 8.94
CA PRO A 142 8.16 -9.35 8.78
C PRO A 142 7.48 -8.52 7.68
N VAL A 143 6.65 -9.17 6.86
CA VAL A 143 5.88 -8.53 5.80
C VAL A 143 4.39 -8.67 6.09
N VAL A 144 3.70 -7.54 6.16
CA VAL A 144 2.24 -7.47 6.28
C VAL A 144 1.65 -7.16 4.92
N VAL A 145 0.80 -8.05 4.43
CA VAL A 145 0.07 -7.85 3.17
C VAL A 145 -1.37 -7.48 3.49
N VAL A 146 -1.77 -6.27 3.14
CA VAL A 146 -3.09 -5.72 3.44
C VAL A 146 -4.00 -5.90 2.23
N PRO A 147 -5.12 -6.63 2.35
CA PRO A 147 -6.09 -6.75 1.27
C PRO A 147 -6.87 -5.42 1.10
N ALA A 148 -7.35 -5.15 -0.12
CA ALA A 148 -8.33 -4.09 -0.30
C ALA A 148 -9.55 -4.40 0.57
N VAL A 149 -9.98 -3.41 1.35
CA VAL A 149 -11.24 -3.52 2.08
C VAL A 149 -12.37 -3.54 1.04
N GLN A 150 -12.90 -4.72 0.77
CA GLN A 150 -14.18 -4.78 0.07
C GLN A 150 -15.17 -4.07 0.98
N GLN A 151 -15.77 -2.97 0.49
CA GLN A 151 -16.98 -2.47 1.11
C GLN A 151 -17.99 -3.62 1.03
N SER A 152 -18.07 -4.40 2.09
CA SER A 152 -19.08 -5.43 2.24
C SER A 152 -20.40 -4.69 2.15
N ARG A 153 -21.13 -4.88 1.03
CA ARG A 153 -22.57 -4.66 1.04
C ARG A 153 -23.05 -5.38 2.29
N ARG A 154 -23.51 -4.64 3.28
CA ARG A 154 -24.29 -5.22 4.36
C ARG A 154 -25.36 -6.05 3.64
N PRO A 155 -25.45 -7.36 3.88
CA PRO A 155 -26.61 -8.09 3.41
C PRO A 155 -27.81 -7.38 4.01
N ASP A 156 -28.75 -6.92 3.17
CA ASP A 156 -30.07 -6.47 3.60
C ASP A 156 -30.66 -7.61 4.41
N MET A 157 -30.60 -7.50 5.72
CA MET A 157 -31.35 -8.41 6.60
C MET A 157 -32.80 -8.10 6.35
N PRO A 158 -33.61 -9.08 5.86
CA PRO A 158 -35.01 -8.88 5.73
C PRO A 158 -35.59 -8.56 7.11
N ALA A 159 -36.35 -7.50 7.18
CA ALA A 159 -37.02 -7.09 8.39
C ALA A 159 -37.86 -8.29 8.93
N VAL A 160 -37.52 -8.76 10.13
CA VAL A 160 -38.27 -9.77 10.84
C VAL A 160 -39.65 -9.15 11.14
N GLN A 161 -40.65 -9.54 10.38
CA GLN A 161 -42.05 -9.24 10.67
C GLN A 161 -42.39 -9.92 12.01
N ARG A 162 -42.50 -9.11 13.05
CA ARG A 162 -43.11 -9.57 14.30
C ARG A 162 -44.59 -9.75 14.04
N SER A 163 -44.99 -10.98 13.76
CA SER A 163 -46.38 -11.39 13.75
C SER A 163 -46.95 -11.24 15.17
N GLY A 164 -47.80 -10.19 15.36
CA GLY A 164 -48.55 -10.03 16.57
C GLY A 164 -49.68 -11.06 16.59
N ALA A 165 -49.55 -12.05 17.47
CA ALA A 165 -50.68 -12.91 17.83
C ALA A 165 -51.61 -12.12 18.77
N ALA A 166 -52.71 -11.65 18.24
CA ALA A 166 -53.83 -11.22 19.06
C ALA A 166 -54.54 -12.47 19.59
N THR A 167 -54.60 -12.62 20.89
CA THR A 167 -55.45 -13.62 21.54
C THR A 167 -56.67 -12.87 22.06
N THR A 168 -57.81 -13.20 21.45
CA THR A 168 -59.14 -12.84 21.93
C THR A 168 -59.63 -13.91 22.89
N SER A 169 -60.08 -13.54 24.06
CA SER A 169 -61.28 -14.02 24.82
C SER A 169 -61.35 -13.32 26.14
#